data_8ca8ff7775f28516e6d37508425e86d8
#
_entry.id   8ca8ff7775f28516e6d37508425e86d8
#
_cell.length_a   1.000
_cell.length_b   1.000
_cell.length_c   1.000
_cell.angle_alpha   90.00
_cell.angle_beta   90.00
_cell.angle_gamma   90.00
#
_symmetry.space_group_name_H-M   'P 1'
#
loop_
_entity.id
_entity.type
_entity.pdbx_description
1 polymer ?
#
loop_
_entity_poly.entity_id
_entity_poly.type
_entity_poly.pdbx_seq_one_letter_code
_entity_poly.pdbx_strand_id
1 'polypeptide(L)'
;LQEYVMEVCEGIKDHCVRDPGDEEDTRWEYTYHQRLFAYEVPTCEITDQIELMCRRLAESPHTRRAQAITWKVWEDNTCYDPACLQSLWCRILPEDGVPVLSMNVRFRSNDAYKAAFMNIFALVQLQAKIAARVGEIIGTPVKVGRYCHMADSFHIYGFNIEEFEGRLLGAIERRSFEERTMRYEDVRDIMEESRPRILEKAKAMGRSE
;
A
#
# COMPACT_ATOMS: atom_id res chain seq x y z
N LEU A 1 10.52 3.69 -5.92
CA LEU A 1 9.57 4.01 -4.85
C LEU A 1 8.33 4.71 -5.38
N GLN A 2 8.48 5.85 -6.10
CA GLN A 2 7.33 6.64 -6.59
C GLN A 2 6.39 5.82 -7.48
N GLU A 3 6.92 4.98 -8.36
CA GLU A 3 6.10 4.09 -9.18
C GLU A 3 5.19 3.19 -8.33
N TYR A 4 5.74 2.61 -7.26
CA TYR A 4 4.98 1.74 -6.38
C TYR A 4 3.95 2.51 -5.52
N VAL A 5 4.27 3.73 -5.08
CA VAL A 5 3.28 4.61 -4.43
C VAL A 5 2.11 4.90 -5.36
N MET A 6 2.38 5.24 -6.62
CA MET A 6 1.34 5.49 -7.62
C MET A 6 0.54 4.23 -7.96
N GLU A 7 1.19 3.04 -7.96
CA GLU A 7 0.51 1.76 -8.13
C GLU A 7 -0.49 1.51 -7.00
N VAL A 8 -0.06 1.63 -5.75
CA VAL A 8 -0.91 1.33 -4.57
C VAL A 8 -1.97 2.41 -4.33
N CYS A 9 -1.63 3.68 -4.56
CA CYS A 9 -2.49 4.82 -4.19
C CYS A 9 -3.31 5.41 -5.34
N GLU A 10 -3.00 5.06 -6.61
CA GLU A 10 -3.58 5.71 -7.79
C GLU A 10 -3.95 4.72 -8.91
N GLY A 11 -3.64 3.42 -8.73
CA GLY A 11 -4.05 2.36 -9.63
C GLY A 11 -3.45 2.42 -11.04
N ILE A 12 -2.28 3.02 -11.19
CA ILE A 12 -1.67 3.23 -12.52
C ILE A 12 -1.39 1.93 -13.29
N LYS A 13 -1.47 0.78 -12.61
CA LYS A 13 -1.25 -0.56 -13.18
C LYS A 13 -2.43 -1.52 -13.03
N ASP A 14 -3.62 -1.04 -12.65
CA ASP A 14 -4.80 -1.89 -12.51
C ASP A 14 -5.19 -2.57 -13.83
N HIS A 15 -4.89 -1.93 -14.96
CA HIS A 15 -5.07 -2.51 -16.30
C HIS A 15 -4.12 -3.68 -16.62
N CYS A 16 -3.11 -3.92 -15.77
CA CYS A 16 -2.20 -5.06 -15.86
C CYS A 16 -2.72 -6.31 -15.14
N VAL A 17 -3.87 -6.24 -14.50
CA VAL A 17 -4.51 -7.40 -13.87
C VAL A 17 -5.16 -8.26 -14.95
N ARG A 18 -4.99 -9.58 -14.82
CA ARG A 18 -5.56 -10.55 -15.76
C ARG A 18 -7.08 -10.60 -15.71
N ASP A 19 -7.68 -11.05 -16.80
CA ASP A 19 -9.08 -11.45 -16.81
C ASP A 19 -9.21 -12.84 -16.14
N PRO A 20 -9.94 -12.97 -15.02
CA PRO A 20 -10.13 -14.26 -14.36
C PRO A 20 -10.83 -15.31 -15.24
N GLY A 21 -11.54 -14.89 -16.29
CA GLY A 21 -12.20 -15.75 -17.26
C GLY A 21 -11.29 -16.30 -18.37
N ASP A 22 -10.05 -15.78 -18.48
CA ASP A 22 -9.07 -16.18 -19.47
C ASP A 22 -7.92 -16.95 -18.82
N GLU A 23 -7.90 -18.28 -18.98
CA GLU A 23 -6.86 -19.15 -18.42
C GLU A 23 -5.48 -18.95 -19.09
N GLU A 24 -5.42 -18.37 -20.29
CA GLU A 24 -4.19 -18.10 -21.01
C GLU A 24 -3.57 -16.73 -20.63
N ASP A 25 -4.33 -15.89 -19.92
CA ASP A 25 -3.86 -14.59 -19.45
C ASP A 25 -2.88 -14.74 -18.29
N THR A 26 -1.60 -14.46 -18.53
CA THR A 26 -0.50 -14.57 -17.57
C THR A 26 -0.15 -13.25 -16.88
N ARG A 27 -0.98 -12.23 -17.03
CA ARG A 27 -0.80 -10.96 -16.34
C ARG A 27 -0.94 -11.13 -14.82
N TRP A 28 -0.90 -10.01 -14.08
CA TRP A 28 -0.94 -10.05 -12.62
C TRP A 28 -2.28 -10.57 -12.09
N GLU A 29 -2.22 -11.31 -11.01
CA GLU A 29 -3.41 -11.81 -10.31
C GLU A 29 -4.26 -10.68 -9.73
N TYR A 30 -3.63 -9.63 -9.21
CA TYR A 30 -4.29 -8.48 -8.59
C TYR A 30 -3.34 -7.28 -8.48
N THR A 31 -3.91 -6.10 -8.16
CA THR A 31 -3.18 -4.98 -7.54
C THR A 31 -3.78 -4.68 -6.18
N TYR A 32 -2.99 -4.09 -5.27
CA TYR A 32 -3.55 -3.63 -3.98
C TYR A 32 -4.53 -2.48 -4.18
N HIS A 33 -4.30 -1.61 -5.19
CA HIS A 33 -5.24 -0.55 -5.50
C HIS A 33 -6.61 -1.11 -5.88
N GLN A 34 -6.69 -2.02 -6.83
CA GLN A 34 -7.96 -2.65 -7.20
C GLN A 34 -8.67 -3.27 -5.99
N ARG A 35 -7.91 -4.02 -5.15
CA ARG A 35 -8.48 -4.65 -3.95
C ARG A 35 -8.97 -3.64 -2.90
N LEU A 36 -8.41 -2.44 -2.84
CA LEU A 36 -8.76 -1.43 -1.84
C LEU A 36 -9.81 -0.40 -2.34
N PHE A 37 -9.70 0.03 -3.60
CA PHE A 37 -10.51 1.11 -4.17
C PHE A 37 -11.62 0.62 -5.12
N ALA A 38 -11.51 -0.62 -5.58
CA ALA A 38 -12.50 -1.24 -6.47
C ALA A 38 -12.72 -2.72 -6.06
N TYR A 39 -13.07 -2.94 -4.79
CA TYR A 39 -13.26 -4.29 -4.26
C TYR A 39 -14.54 -4.92 -4.82
N GLU A 40 -14.36 -5.97 -5.58
CA GLU A 40 -15.42 -6.73 -6.20
C GLU A 40 -15.85 -7.90 -5.32
N VAL A 41 -17.14 -8.09 -5.18
CA VAL A 41 -17.78 -9.28 -4.58
C VAL A 41 -18.74 -9.82 -5.63
N PRO A 42 -18.77 -11.13 -5.92
CA PRO A 42 -19.70 -11.70 -6.89
C PRO A 42 -21.15 -11.24 -6.62
N THR A 43 -21.84 -10.81 -7.67
CA THR A 43 -23.24 -10.33 -7.62
C THR A 43 -23.50 -9.03 -6.83
N CYS A 44 -22.46 -8.35 -6.35
CA CYS A 44 -22.57 -7.08 -5.64
C CYS A 44 -21.98 -5.93 -6.47
N GLU A 45 -22.30 -4.70 -6.06
CA GLU A 45 -21.65 -3.52 -6.62
C GLU A 45 -20.18 -3.41 -6.17
N ILE A 46 -19.34 -2.87 -7.05
CA ILE A 46 -17.92 -2.58 -6.74
C ILE A 46 -17.87 -1.58 -5.58
N THR A 47 -17.00 -1.85 -4.62
CA THR A 47 -16.90 -1.07 -3.40
C THR A 47 -15.55 -0.37 -3.28
N ASP A 48 -15.55 0.96 -3.19
CA ASP A 48 -14.39 1.73 -2.73
C ASP A 48 -14.33 1.66 -1.20
N GLN A 49 -13.52 0.74 -0.68
CA GLN A 49 -13.36 0.54 0.76
C GLN A 49 -12.65 1.73 1.43
N ILE A 50 -11.74 2.40 0.72
CA ILE A 50 -10.98 3.53 1.27
C ILE A 50 -11.90 4.74 1.46
N GLU A 51 -12.74 5.10 0.48
CA GLU A 51 -13.70 6.19 0.64
C GLU A 51 -14.73 5.88 1.75
N LEU A 52 -15.20 4.62 1.85
CA LEU A 52 -16.08 4.21 2.96
C LEU A 52 -15.41 4.34 4.33
N MET A 53 -14.13 4.00 4.44
CA MET A 53 -13.34 4.20 5.66
C MET A 53 -13.25 5.69 6.01
N CYS A 54 -12.94 6.55 5.03
CA CYS A 54 -12.84 7.99 5.22
C CYS A 54 -14.17 8.58 5.75
N ARG A 55 -15.30 8.22 5.14
CA ARG A 55 -16.62 8.67 5.60
C ARG A 55 -16.95 8.20 7.01
N ARG A 56 -16.67 6.94 7.36
CA ARG A 56 -16.86 6.42 8.72
C ARG A 56 -16.00 7.12 9.75
N LEU A 57 -14.75 7.45 9.41
CA LEU A 57 -13.86 8.20 10.28
C LEU A 57 -14.31 9.65 10.44
N ALA A 58 -14.88 10.26 9.39
CA ALA A 58 -15.45 11.60 9.47
C ALA A 58 -16.69 11.65 10.37
N GLU A 59 -17.60 10.66 10.27
CA GLU A 59 -18.78 10.54 11.12
C GLU A 59 -18.43 10.23 12.58
N SER A 60 -17.45 9.34 12.80
CA SER A 60 -17.06 8.86 14.12
C SER A 60 -15.56 8.59 14.17
N PRO A 61 -14.74 9.60 14.52
CA PRO A 61 -13.28 9.50 14.48
C PRO A 61 -12.71 8.32 15.29
N HIS A 62 -13.31 8.01 16.43
CA HIS A 62 -12.92 6.91 17.33
C HIS A 62 -13.52 5.55 16.96
N THR A 63 -14.17 5.42 15.80
CA THR A 63 -14.77 4.15 15.35
C THR A 63 -13.76 3.01 15.33
N ARG A 64 -14.23 1.80 15.55
CA ARG A 64 -13.46 0.55 15.42
C ARG A 64 -13.80 -0.20 14.13
N ARG A 65 -14.65 0.39 13.27
CA ARG A 65 -15.18 -0.21 12.05
C ARG A 65 -14.59 0.34 10.75
N ALA A 66 -13.59 1.24 10.84
CA ALA A 66 -12.89 1.75 9.68
C ALA A 66 -11.81 0.75 9.27
N GLN A 67 -12.18 -0.18 8.40
CA GLN A 67 -11.36 -1.30 7.94
C GLN A 67 -11.58 -1.54 6.45
N ALA A 68 -10.52 -1.92 5.76
CA ALA A 68 -10.51 -2.47 4.41
C ALA A 68 -9.78 -3.81 4.41
N ILE A 69 -10.18 -4.72 3.51
CA ILE A 69 -9.58 -6.04 3.33
C ILE A 69 -9.20 -6.24 1.87
N THR A 70 -8.23 -7.13 1.62
CA THR A 70 -7.83 -7.46 0.26
C THR A 70 -8.14 -8.89 -0.12
N TRP A 71 -8.20 -9.79 0.88
CA TRP A 71 -8.45 -11.21 0.66
C TRP A 71 -9.86 -11.44 0.12
N LYS A 72 -9.96 -12.16 -1.00
CA LYS A 72 -11.19 -12.64 -1.60
C LYS A 72 -11.21 -14.17 -1.51
N VAL A 73 -11.99 -14.74 -0.60
CA VAL A 73 -11.99 -16.17 -0.32
C VAL A 73 -12.35 -17.04 -1.54
N TRP A 74 -13.13 -16.51 -2.47
CA TRP A 74 -13.55 -17.19 -3.70
C TRP A 74 -12.51 -17.15 -4.84
N GLU A 75 -11.45 -16.30 -4.73
CA GLU A 75 -10.35 -16.19 -5.68
C GLU A 75 -9.05 -16.68 -5.05
N ASP A 76 -8.67 -16.09 -3.91
CA ASP A 76 -7.31 -16.20 -3.34
C ASP A 76 -6.99 -17.60 -2.79
N ASN A 77 -7.99 -18.42 -2.44
CA ASN A 77 -7.75 -19.78 -1.97
C ASN A 77 -7.20 -20.73 -3.06
N THR A 78 -7.47 -20.44 -4.32
CA THR A 78 -7.03 -21.26 -5.47
C THR A 78 -5.99 -20.54 -6.33
N CYS A 79 -5.74 -19.28 -6.07
CA CYS A 79 -4.75 -18.47 -6.78
C CYS A 79 -3.34 -18.90 -6.43
N TYR A 80 -2.43 -18.91 -7.41
CA TYR A 80 -1.04 -19.25 -7.21
C TYR A 80 -0.28 -18.22 -6.36
N ASP A 81 -0.53 -16.93 -6.60
CA ASP A 81 0.06 -15.82 -5.84
C ASP A 81 -1.02 -14.91 -5.25
N PRO A 82 -1.67 -15.35 -4.16
CA PRO A 82 -2.75 -14.61 -3.53
C PRO A 82 -2.25 -13.39 -2.76
N ALA A 83 -3.13 -12.43 -2.52
CA ALA A 83 -2.83 -11.18 -1.86
C ALA A 83 -2.06 -11.33 -0.54
N CYS A 84 -0.87 -10.73 -0.44
CA CYS A 84 -0.05 -10.75 0.76
C CYS A 84 -0.55 -9.77 1.83
N LEU A 85 -0.92 -8.55 1.44
CA LEU A 85 -1.64 -7.60 2.30
C LEU A 85 -3.02 -8.20 2.61
N GLN A 86 -3.42 -8.18 3.87
CA GLN A 86 -4.70 -8.75 4.31
C GLN A 86 -5.71 -7.68 4.70
N SER A 87 -5.28 -6.68 5.44
CA SER A 87 -6.18 -5.65 5.93
C SER A 87 -5.47 -4.35 6.31
N LEU A 88 -6.24 -3.27 6.23
CA LEU A 88 -5.96 -1.97 6.81
C LEU A 88 -7.02 -1.68 7.86
N TRP A 89 -6.63 -1.07 8.98
CA TRP A 89 -7.52 -0.57 10.00
C TRP A 89 -7.06 0.82 10.46
N CYS A 90 -7.99 1.77 10.51
CA CYS A 90 -7.70 3.15 10.89
C CYS A 90 -8.55 3.61 12.06
N ARG A 91 -8.00 4.55 12.84
CA ARG A 91 -8.68 5.23 13.92
C ARG A 91 -8.11 6.65 14.09
N ILE A 92 -8.98 7.59 14.42
CA ILE A 92 -8.56 8.95 14.76
C ILE A 92 -8.81 9.16 16.25
N LEU A 93 -7.76 9.58 16.94
CA LEU A 93 -7.82 10.00 18.35
C LEU A 93 -7.15 11.37 18.48
N PRO A 94 -7.63 12.23 19.39
CA PRO A 94 -6.96 13.51 19.63
C PRO A 94 -5.64 13.32 20.37
N GLU A 95 -4.59 13.98 19.89
CA GLU A 95 -3.33 14.17 20.60
C GLU A 95 -3.13 15.68 20.75
N ASP A 96 -3.03 16.16 21.97
CA ASP A 96 -2.96 17.59 22.30
C ASP A 96 -4.08 18.43 21.64
N GLY A 97 -5.28 17.88 21.56
CA GLY A 97 -6.44 18.53 20.93
C GLY A 97 -6.47 18.50 19.41
N VAL A 98 -5.48 17.90 18.75
CA VAL A 98 -5.42 17.75 17.28
C VAL A 98 -5.84 16.35 16.88
N PRO A 99 -6.74 16.17 15.87
CA PRO A 99 -7.08 14.84 15.36
C PRO A 99 -5.86 14.17 14.73
N VAL A 100 -5.55 12.93 15.14
CA VAL A 100 -4.41 12.14 14.67
C VAL A 100 -4.89 10.78 14.18
N LEU A 101 -4.60 10.45 12.92
CA LEU A 101 -4.96 9.18 12.29
C LEU A 101 -3.87 8.15 12.47
N SER A 102 -4.16 7.09 13.22
CA SER A 102 -3.31 5.90 13.32
C SER A 102 -3.81 4.80 12.39
N MET A 103 -2.87 4.03 11.79
CA MET A 103 -3.16 2.93 10.90
C MET A 103 -2.42 1.65 11.31
N ASN A 104 -3.15 0.54 11.34
CA ASN A 104 -2.60 -0.81 11.48
C ASN A 104 -2.76 -1.54 10.15
N VAL A 105 -1.72 -2.25 9.76
CA VAL A 105 -1.67 -3.03 8.53
C VAL A 105 -1.24 -4.45 8.84
N ARG A 106 -1.88 -5.44 8.23
CA ARG A 106 -1.53 -6.85 8.38
C ARG A 106 -1.22 -7.49 7.03
N PHE A 107 -0.07 -8.14 6.97
CA PHE A 107 0.36 -9.02 5.89
C PHE A 107 0.36 -10.47 6.35
N ARG A 108 -0.13 -11.42 5.53
CA ARG A 108 0.07 -12.85 5.78
C ARG A 108 1.53 -13.25 5.53
N SER A 109 2.17 -12.56 4.59
CA SER A 109 3.53 -12.84 4.12
C SER A 109 4.16 -11.55 3.61
N ASN A 110 5.41 -11.26 3.99
CA ASN A 110 6.12 -10.09 3.51
C ASN A 110 7.63 -10.39 3.42
N ASP A 111 8.17 -10.26 2.20
CA ASP A 111 9.61 -10.32 1.98
C ASP A 111 10.28 -9.11 2.64
N ALA A 112 11.09 -9.40 3.67
CA ALA A 112 11.75 -8.39 4.50
C ALA A 112 12.82 -7.61 3.72
N TYR A 113 13.40 -8.21 2.69
CA TYR A 113 14.52 -7.62 1.94
C TYR A 113 14.05 -6.86 0.69
N LYS A 114 13.21 -7.47 -0.14
CA LYS A 114 12.85 -6.89 -1.45
C LYS A 114 11.55 -6.07 -1.41
N ALA A 115 10.60 -6.41 -0.53
CA ALA A 115 9.25 -5.83 -0.58
C ALA A 115 8.87 -4.96 0.63
N ALA A 116 9.32 -5.29 1.84
CA ALA A 116 8.82 -4.66 3.06
C ALA A 116 8.98 -3.14 3.07
N PHE A 117 10.14 -2.63 2.66
CA PHE A 117 10.38 -1.19 2.61
C PHE A 117 9.42 -0.47 1.65
N MET A 118 9.23 -1.02 0.44
CA MET A 118 8.31 -0.43 -0.55
C MET A 118 6.87 -0.48 -0.07
N ASN A 119 6.44 -1.61 0.52
CA ASN A 119 5.11 -1.77 1.09
C ASN A 119 4.84 -0.77 2.20
N ILE A 120 5.75 -0.65 3.17
CA ILE A 120 5.64 0.30 4.29
C ILE A 120 5.57 1.73 3.74
N PHE A 121 6.48 2.09 2.84
CA PHE A 121 6.53 3.42 2.28
C PHE A 121 5.24 3.80 1.54
N ALA A 122 4.75 2.95 0.65
CA ALA A 122 3.50 3.20 -0.08
C ALA A 122 2.27 3.27 0.84
N LEU A 123 2.19 2.41 1.85
CA LEU A 123 1.07 2.41 2.79
C LEU A 123 1.09 3.59 3.77
N VAL A 124 2.27 4.12 4.12
CA VAL A 124 2.38 5.39 4.84
C VAL A 124 1.90 6.56 3.98
N GLN A 125 2.19 6.58 2.67
CA GLN A 125 1.61 7.57 1.75
C GLN A 125 0.09 7.42 1.62
N LEU A 126 -0.43 6.19 1.60
CA LEU A 126 -1.87 5.93 1.65
C LEU A 126 -2.49 6.43 2.96
N GLN A 127 -1.83 6.23 4.10
CA GLN A 127 -2.26 6.78 5.40
C GLN A 127 -2.37 8.31 5.34
N ALA A 128 -1.40 8.98 4.73
CA ALA A 128 -1.44 10.44 4.56
C ALA A 128 -2.60 10.89 3.66
N LYS A 129 -2.88 10.17 2.57
CA LYS A 129 -4.04 10.44 1.69
C LYS A 129 -5.37 10.23 2.43
N ILE A 130 -5.51 9.18 3.24
CA ILE A 130 -6.70 8.95 4.08
C ILE A 130 -6.87 10.09 5.09
N ALA A 131 -5.80 10.50 5.77
CA ALA A 131 -5.85 11.61 6.73
C ALA A 131 -6.29 12.93 6.05
N ALA A 132 -5.70 13.25 4.90
CA ALA A 132 -6.08 14.41 4.11
C ALA A 132 -7.56 14.36 3.68
N ARG A 133 -8.02 13.20 3.15
CA ARG A 133 -9.40 13.03 2.72
C ARG A 133 -10.41 13.17 3.86
N VAL A 134 -10.13 12.58 5.02
CA VAL A 134 -10.97 12.78 6.22
C VAL A 134 -10.98 14.26 6.62
N GLY A 135 -9.80 14.91 6.62
CA GLY A 135 -9.68 16.33 6.90
C GLY A 135 -10.54 17.22 5.98
N GLU A 136 -10.60 16.90 4.68
CA GLU A 136 -11.48 17.56 3.72
C GLU A 136 -12.97 17.41 4.10
N ILE A 137 -13.37 16.17 4.47
CA ILE A 137 -14.78 15.88 4.81
C ILE A 137 -15.21 16.63 6.07
N ILE A 138 -14.37 16.67 7.11
CA ILE A 138 -14.72 17.31 8.40
C ILE A 138 -14.38 18.81 8.47
N GLY A 139 -13.69 19.33 7.44
CA GLY A 139 -13.25 20.73 7.42
C GLY A 139 -12.14 21.08 8.43
N THR A 140 -11.39 20.09 8.92
CA THR A 140 -10.33 20.28 9.89
C THR A 140 -9.15 19.38 9.54
N PRO A 141 -7.89 19.88 9.53
CA PRO A 141 -6.72 19.07 9.24
C PRO A 141 -6.58 17.89 10.19
N VAL A 142 -6.34 16.69 9.63
CA VAL A 142 -6.03 15.47 10.39
C VAL A 142 -4.55 15.16 10.20
N LYS A 143 -3.80 15.03 11.31
CA LYS A 143 -2.39 14.65 11.26
C LYS A 143 -2.22 13.15 11.04
N VAL A 144 -1.14 12.79 10.37
CA VAL A 144 -0.68 11.40 10.27
C VAL A 144 -0.05 11.00 11.60
N GLY A 145 -0.55 9.93 12.19
CA GLY A 145 -0.06 9.38 13.45
C GLY A 145 0.69 8.07 13.26
N ARG A 146 0.57 7.17 14.23
CA ARG A 146 1.26 5.89 14.23
C ARG A 146 0.88 5.02 13.03
N TYR A 147 1.89 4.46 12.37
CA TYR A 147 1.78 3.32 11.46
C TYR A 147 2.26 2.05 12.18
N CYS A 148 1.50 0.98 12.12
CA CYS A 148 1.87 -0.32 12.67
C CYS A 148 1.81 -1.37 11.55
N HIS A 149 2.95 -1.98 11.24
CA HIS A 149 3.09 -3.04 10.24
C HIS A 149 3.23 -4.38 10.93
N MET A 150 2.32 -5.30 10.64
CA MET A 150 2.35 -6.67 11.13
C MET A 150 2.50 -7.62 9.94
N ALA A 151 3.42 -8.55 10.04
CA ALA A 151 3.57 -9.63 9.07
C ALA A 151 3.58 -10.97 9.80
N ASP A 152 2.66 -11.88 9.42
CA ASP A 152 2.59 -13.22 10.02
C ASP A 152 3.83 -14.04 9.63
N SER A 153 4.29 -13.91 8.38
CA SER A 153 5.58 -14.40 7.92
C SER A 153 6.42 -13.23 7.42
N PHE A 154 7.49 -12.90 8.15
CA PHE A 154 8.48 -11.90 7.74
C PHE A 154 9.78 -12.63 7.44
N HIS A 155 10.15 -12.74 6.16
CA HIS A 155 11.18 -13.67 5.70
C HIS A 155 12.07 -13.08 4.62
N ILE A 156 13.21 -13.71 4.39
CA ILE A 156 14.10 -13.47 3.25
C ILE A 156 14.16 -14.76 2.45
N TYR A 157 13.96 -14.69 1.14
CA TYR A 157 14.10 -15.85 0.25
C TYR A 157 15.54 -16.32 0.21
N GLY A 158 15.75 -17.65 0.22
CA GLY A 158 17.08 -18.26 0.26
C GLY A 158 18.01 -17.79 -0.87
N PHE A 159 17.47 -17.57 -2.07
CA PHE A 159 18.24 -17.06 -3.22
C PHE A 159 18.65 -15.59 -3.10
N ASN A 160 18.15 -14.85 -2.11
CA ASN A 160 18.52 -13.45 -1.84
C ASN A 160 19.51 -13.30 -0.68
N ILE A 161 19.84 -14.35 0.04
CA ILE A 161 20.67 -14.27 1.27
C ILE A 161 22.06 -13.69 0.97
N GLU A 162 22.74 -14.17 -0.06
CA GLU A 162 24.07 -13.66 -0.43
C GLU A 162 24.04 -12.16 -0.77
N GLU A 163 23.02 -11.71 -1.53
CA GLU A 163 22.85 -10.30 -1.84
C GLU A 163 22.51 -9.48 -0.59
N PHE A 164 21.67 -10.00 0.28
CA PHE A 164 21.28 -9.38 1.55
C PHE A 164 22.50 -9.16 2.45
N GLU A 165 23.32 -10.18 2.65
CA GLU A 165 24.53 -10.11 3.44
C GLU A 165 25.55 -9.12 2.84
N GLY A 166 25.85 -9.24 1.56
CA GLY A 166 26.83 -8.39 0.89
C GLY A 166 26.43 -6.92 0.76
N ARG A 167 25.17 -6.64 0.46
CA ARG A 167 24.68 -5.29 0.22
C ARG A 167 24.12 -4.63 1.48
N LEU A 168 23.08 -5.23 2.10
CA LEU A 168 22.39 -4.57 3.20
C LEU A 168 23.18 -4.62 4.49
N LEU A 169 23.59 -5.80 4.95
CA LEU A 169 24.38 -5.90 6.17
C LEU A 169 25.71 -5.18 6.03
N GLY A 170 26.41 -5.38 4.90
CA GLY A 170 27.63 -4.64 4.63
C GLY A 170 27.46 -3.12 4.56
N ALA A 171 26.30 -2.59 4.16
CA ALA A 171 26.00 -1.15 4.24
C ALA A 171 25.74 -0.69 5.68
N ILE A 172 25.03 -1.51 6.47
CA ILE A 172 24.75 -1.23 7.89
C ILE A 172 26.03 -1.16 8.70
N GLU A 173 27.00 -2.06 8.42
CA GLU A 173 28.29 -2.10 9.11
C GLU A 173 29.20 -0.91 8.76
N ARG A 174 29.17 -0.45 7.51
CA ARG A 174 30.08 0.58 7.00
C ARG A 174 29.56 2.02 7.09
N ARG A 175 28.26 2.22 7.26
CA ARG A 175 27.63 3.55 7.23
C ARG A 175 26.88 3.82 8.52
N SER A 176 26.96 5.07 9.01
CA SER A 176 26.13 5.54 10.12
C SER A 176 24.65 5.53 9.73
N PHE A 177 23.77 5.72 10.71
CA PHE A 177 22.35 5.85 10.46
C PHE A 177 22.04 7.03 9.52
N GLU A 178 22.69 8.16 9.73
CA GLU A 178 22.53 9.40 8.96
C GLU A 178 22.95 9.20 7.48
N GLU A 179 24.04 8.46 7.24
CA GLU A 179 24.57 8.21 5.90
C GLU A 179 23.71 7.23 5.07
N ARG A 180 22.83 6.48 5.70
CA ARG A 180 21.97 5.47 5.04
C ARG A 180 20.47 5.78 5.11
N THR A 181 20.11 6.95 5.66
CA THR A 181 18.72 7.41 5.76
C THR A 181 18.55 8.76 5.06
N MET A 182 17.36 8.99 4.55
CA MET A 182 16.92 10.26 3.98
C MET A 182 15.54 10.58 4.52
N ARG A 183 15.25 11.86 4.71
CA ARG A 183 13.90 12.32 5.03
C ARG A 183 13.07 12.34 3.76
N TYR A 184 11.76 12.12 3.89
CA TYR A 184 10.85 12.20 2.77
C TYR A 184 10.88 13.56 2.08
N GLU A 185 10.99 14.65 2.87
CA GLU A 185 11.08 16.02 2.38
C GLU A 185 12.25 16.23 1.41
N ASP A 186 13.38 15.55 1.64
CA ASP A 186 14.59 15.69 0.83
C ASP A 186 14.46 15.05 -0.56
N VAL A 187 13.53 14.09 -0.71
CA VAL A 187 13.33 13.33 -1.96
C VAL A 187 11.99 13.59 -2.64
N ARG A 188 11.08 14.28 -1.97
CA ARG A 188 9.71 14.52 -2.45
C ARG A 188 9.68 15.13 -3.85
N ASP A 189 10.44 16.19 -4.07
CA ASP A 189 10.40 16.93 -5.33
C ASP A 189 10.93 16.07 -6.49
N ILE A 190 12.00 15.29 -6.28
CA ILE A 190 12.51 14.31 -7.26
C ILE A 190 11.46 13.24 -7.56
N MET A 191 10.74 12.77 -6.54
CA MET A 191 9.66 11.79 -6.71
C MET A 191 8.51 12.39 -7.56
N GLU A 192 8.08 13.61 -7.27
CA GLU A 192 7.03 14.28 -8.04
C GLU A 192 7.46 14.55 -9.49
N GLU A 193 8.68 15.01 -9.74
CA GLU A 193 9.24 15.22 -11.09
C GLU A 193 9.28 13.91 -11.92
N SER A 194 9.38 12.75 -11.28
CA SER A 194 9.42 11.45 -11.95
C SER A 194 8.05 10.97 -12.44
N ARG A 195 6.94 11.53 -11.96
CA ARG A 195 5.56 11.07 -12.22
C ARG A 195 5.17 10.99 -13.70
N PRO A 196 5.43 12.01 -14.56
CA PRO A 196 5.02 11.93 -15.97
C PRO A 196 5.64 10.73 -16.68
N ARG A 197 6.95 10.49 -16.46
CA ARG A 197 7.66 9.34 -17.03
C ARG A 197 7.13 8.01 -16.53
N ILE A 198 6.76 7.93 -15.26
CA ILE A 198 6.17 6.72 -14.65
C ILE A 198 4.81 6.43 -15.30
N LEU A 199 3.96 7.44 -15.50
CA LEU A 199 2.66 7.29 -16.13
C LEU A 199 2.78 6.81 -17.59
N GLU A 200 3.73 7.33 -18.36
CA GLU A 200 4.00 6.87 -19.72
C GLU A 200 4.42 5.39 -19.74
N LYS A 201 5.36 5.02 -18.85
CA LYS A 201 5.81 3.64 -18.70
C LYS A 201 4.64 2.71 -18.35
N ALA A 202 3.82 3.07 -17.35
CA ALA A 202 2.69 2.27 -16.93
C ALA A 202 1.67 2.05 -18.07
N LYS A 203 1.34 3.10 -18.84
CA LYS A 203 0.46 3.00 -20.01
C LYS A 203 1.00 2.06 -21.11
N ALA A 204 2.31 1.95 -21.23
CA ALA A 204 2.94 1.07 -22.20
C ALA A 204 2.89 -0.42 -21.79
N MET A 205 2.85 -0.73 -20.48
CA MET A 205 2.85 -2.11 -19.97
C MET A 205 1.58 -2.90 -20.31
N GLY A 206 0.44 -2.25 -20.53
CA GLY A 206 -0.81 -2.91 -20.88
C GLY A 206 -1.05 -3.13 -22.38
N ARG A 207 -0.06 -2.80 -23.23
CA ARG A 207 -0.18 -2.87 -24.69
C ARG A 207 0.67 -3.97 -25.32
N SER A 208 1.02 -5.03 -24.60
CA SER A 208 1.59 -6.21 -25.26
C SER A 208 0.47 -6.86 -26.08
N GLU A 209 0.57 -6.71 -27.37
CA GLU A 209 -0.23 -7.40 -28.39
C GLU A 209 -0.05 -8.93 -28.30
#